data_9318cce55d82822ddca5999649b248e0
#
_entry.id   9318cce55d82822ddca5999649b248e0
#
_cell.length_a   1.000
_cell.length_b   1.000
_cell.length_c   1.000
_cell.angle_alpha   90.00
_cell.angle_beta   90.00
_cell.angle_gamma   90.00
#
_symmetry.space_group_name_H-M   'P 1'
#
loop_
_entity.id
_entity.type
_entity.pdbx_description
1 polymer ?
#
loop_
_entity_poly.entity_id
_entity_poly.type
_entity_poly.pdbx_seq_one_letter_code
_entity_poly.pdbx_strand_id
1 'polypeptide(L)'
;MRKSILLAVTLALCAGSAFAQDAAKPAGVESKKAPAGASVFIESPKNGETVGQEFTVKFGVKGIAIRPAGDPTPGTGHHHLLIDVAELPPSGQPIPNDATHKHYGKGQTEDTIKLPPGDHTLQLDFADLAHVPFDPPLVSKKITVHVKP
;
A
#
# COMPACT_ATOMS: atom_id res chain seq x y z
N MET A 1 25.44 80.60 -16.11
CA MET A 1 25.25 79.41 -16.97
C MET A 1 25.34 78.19 -16.09
N ARG A 2 24.23 77.59 -15.72
CA ARG A 2 24.19 76.37 -14.93
C ARG A 2 23.56 75.28 -15.79
N LYS A 3 24.37 74.25 -16.15
CA LYS A 3 23.93 73.10 -16.91
C LYS A 3 23.43 72.06 -15.92
N SER A 4 22.12 71.79 -15.92
CA SER A 4 21.50 70.69 -15.18
C SER A 4 21.65 69.40 -15.96
N ILE A 5 22.32 68.43 -15.36
CA ILE A 5 22.42 67.07 -15.92
C ILE A 5 21.27 66.25 -15.30
N LEU A 6 20.33 65.84 -16.14
CA LEU A 6 19.32 64.86 -15.76
C LEU A 6 19.93 63.45 -15.80
N LEU A 7 19.97 62.81 -14.63
CA LEU A 7 20.35 61.41 -14.52
C LEU A 7 19.10 60.57 -14.67
N ALA A 8 18.98 59.84 -15.78
CA ALA A 8 17.91 58.87 -16.00
C ALA A 8 18.27 57.55 -15.27
N VAL A 9 17.51 57.22 -14.24
CA VAL A 9 17.59 55.94 -13.57
C VAL A 9 16.68 54.95 -14.31
N THR A 10 17.27 54.02 -15.05
CA THR A 10 16.57 52.89 -15.66
C THR A 10 16.38 51.80 -14.63
N LEU A 11 15.12 51.61 -14.20
CA LEU A 11 14.71 50.51 -13.31
C LEU A 11 14.61 49.22 -14.14
N ALA A 12 15.58 48.35 -14.00
CA ALA A 12 15.52 47.02 -14.61
C ALA A 12 14.59 46.10 -13.79
N LEU A 13 13.44 45.78 -14.40
CA LEU A 13 12.47 44.83 -13.85
C LEU A 13 13.04 43.39 -14.06
N CYS A 14 13.64 42.80 -13.07
CA CYS A 14 13.97 41.37 -13.09
C CYS A 14 12.69 40.54 -12.92
N ALA A 15 12.14 40.06 -14.06
CA ALA A 15 11.12 39.05 -14.05
C ALA A 15 11.73 37.73 -13.56
N GLY A 16 11.52 37.42 -12.25
CA GLY A 16 11.86 36.13 -11.69
C GLY A 16 10.95 35.05 -12.25
N SER A 17 11.49 34.23 -13.17
CA SER A 17 10.82 33.03 -13.63
C SER A 17 10.79 32.05 -12.45
N ALA A 18 9.64 31.89 -11.81
CA ALA A 18 9.39 30.83 -10.86
C ALA A 18 9.35 29.50 -11.65
N PHE A 19 10.46 28.75 -11.63
CA PHE A 19 10.43 27.35 -12.04
C PHE A 19 9.63 26.60 -10.98
N ALA A 20 8.39 26.25 -11.33
CA ALA A 20 7.66 25.21 -10.61
C ALA A 20 8.48 23.94 -10.76
N GLN A 21 9.17 23.53 -9.70
CA GLN A 21 9.72 22.18 -9.60
C GLN A 21 8.53 21.23 -9.52
N ASP A 22 8.23 20.64 -10.67
CA ASP A 22 7.38 19.45 -10.75
C ASP A 22 8.12 18.38 -9.92
N ALA A 23 7.61 18.11 -8.72
CA ALA A 23 8.14 17.07 -7.87
C ALA A 23 7.85 15.74 -8.57
N ALA A 24 8.81 15.26 -9.35
CA ALA A 24 8.72 13.96 -9.99
C ALA A 24 8.36 12.92 -8.94
N LYS A 25 7.15 12.34 -9.07
CA LYS A 25 6.75 11.15 -8.34
C LYS A 25 7.88 10.14 -8.45
N PRO A 26 8.39 9.56 -7.34
CA PRO A 26 9.46 8.59 -7.43
C PRO A 26 9.08 7.51 -8.44
N ALA A 27 9.98 7.20 -9.36
CA ALA A 27 9.78 6.16 -10.35
C ALA A 27 9.48 4.85 -9.63
N GLY A 28 8.22 4.42 -9.65
CA GLY A 28 7.82 3.16 -9.05
C GLY A 28 8.38 1.98 -9.84
N VAL A 29 8.46 0.84 -9.20
CA VAL A 29 8.75 -0.43 -9.87
C VAL A 29 7.53 -0.82 -10.69
N GLU A 30 7.72 -1.41 -11.87
CA GLU A 30 6.60 -1.90 -12.68
C GLU A 30 5.86 -3.00 -11.92
N SER A 31 4.55 -2.80 -11.69
CA SER A 31 3.70 -3.82 -11.10
C SER A 31 3.44 -4.95 -12.09
N LYS A 32 3.49 -6.19 -11.61
CA LYS A 32 3.21 -7.38 -12.42
C LYS A 32 1.71 -7.65 -12.45
N LYS A 33 1.27 -8.38 -13.48
CA LYS A 33 -0.11 -8.89 -13.52
C LYS A 33 -0.20 -10.21 -12.77
N ALA A 34 -1.25 -10.37 -11.99
CA ALA A 34 -1.57 -11.66 -11.38
C ALA A 34 -2.00 -12.68 -12.44
N PRO A 35 -1.80 -13.98 -12.23
CA PRO A 35 -2.33 -15.02 -13.09
C PRO A 35 -3.85 -14.88 -13.27
N ALA A 36 -4.35 -15.21 -14.45
CA ALA A 36 -5.79 -15.15 -14.73
C ALA A 36 -6.57 -16.06 -13.76
N GLY A 37 -7.65 -15.52 -13.18
CA GLY A 37 -8.46 -16.24 -12.19
C GLY A 37 -7.86 -16.32 -10.78
N ALA A 38 -6.72 -15.66 -10.54
CA ALA A 38 -6.15 -15.54 -9.20
C ALA A 38 -7.11 -14.78 -8.27
N SER A 39 -7.20 -15.24 -7.04
CA SER A 39 -7.96 -14.56 -5.99
C SER A 39 -7.35 -14.82 -4.63
N VAL A 40 -7.56 -13.87 -3.71
CA VAL A 40 -7.20 -14.01 -2.29
C VAL A 40 -8.43 -13.72 -1.44
N PHE A 41 -8.50 -14.33 -0.26
CA PHE A 41 -9.64 -14.17 0.62
C PHE A 41 -9.25 -14.44 2.07
N ILE A 42 -9.98 -13.83 3.00
CA ILE A 42 -9.90 -14.15 4.43
C ILE A 42 -10.84 -15.34 4.67
N GLU A 43 -10.28 -16.44 5.14
CA GLU A 43 -11.04 -17.64 5.49
C GLU A 43 -11.77 -17.46 6.82
N SER A 44 -11.08 -16.89 7.81
CA SER A 44 -11.63 -16.50 9.11
C SER A 44 -10.87 -15.30 9.67
N PRO A 45 -11.51 -14.42 10.47
CA PRO A 45 -12.95 -14.39 10.78
C PRO A 45 -13.81 -14.03 9.56
N LYS A 46 -15.14 -14.17 9.70
CA LYS A 46 -16.10 -13.75 8.68
C LYS A 46 -16.45 -12.27 8.85
N ASN A 47 -16.94 -11.66 7.78
CA ASN A 47 -17.43 -10.28 7.85
C ASN A 47 -18.55 -10.15 8.89
N GLY A 48 -18.42 -9.17 9.80
CA GLY A 48 -19.35 -8.92 10.91
C GLY A 48 -19.17 -9.87 12.09
N GLU A 49 -18.15 -10.71 12.11
CA GLU A 49 -17.90 -11.62 13.23
C GLU A 49 -17.41 -10.86 14.46
N THR A 50 -17.89 -11.31 15.64
CA THR A 50 -17.43 -10.80 16.92
C THR A 50 -16.32 -11.69 17.47
N VAL A 51 -15.18 -11.10 17.76
CA VAL A 51 -13.96 -11.81 18.19
C VAL A 51 -13.45 -11.27 19.53
N GLY A 52 -12.56 -12.02 20.19
CA GLY A 52 -11.80 -11.51 21.34
C GLY A 52 -10.71 -10.54 20.89
N GLN A 53 -10.02 -9.91 21.86
CA GLN A 53 -8.92 -8.98 21.55
C GLN A 53 -7.71 -9.68 20.89
N GLU A 54 -7.56 -10.97 21.09
CA GLU A 54 -6.58 -11.82 20.42
C GLU A 54 -7.34 -12.89 19.64
N PHE A 55 -7.10 -12.98 18.34
CA PHE A 55 -7.77 -13.92 17.45
C PHE A 55 -6.91 -14.25 16.23
N THR A 56 -7.16 -15.42 15.65
CA THR A 56 -6.42 -15.90 14.48
C THR A 56 -7.13 -15.48 13.20
N VAL A 57 -6.38 -14.85 12.28
CA VAL A 57 -6.83 -14.59 10.91
C VAL A 57 -6.21 -15.63 10.00
N LYS A 58 -7.05 -16.32 9.20
CA LYS A 58 -6.62 -17.31 8.21
C LYS A 58 -6.79 -16.77 6.81
N PHE A 59 -5.80 -17.02 5.97
CA PHE A 59 -5.69 -16.49 4.61
C PHE A 59 -5.78 -17.60 3.58
N GLY A 60 -6.51 -17.36 2.52
CA GLY A 60 -6.61 -18.28 1.41
C GLY A 60 -6.25 -17.63 0.07
N VAL A 61 -5.75 -18.45 -0.85
CA VAL A 61 -5.52 -18.08 -2.25
C VAL A 61 -6.12 -19.13 -3.17
N LYS A 62 -6.45 -18.70 -4.39
CA LYS A 62 -6.85 -19.58 -5.48
C LYS A 62 -6.23 -19.08 -6.76
N GLY A 63 -5.75 -20.00 -7.61
CA GLY A 63 -5.19 -19.67 -8.92
C GLY A 63 -3.85 -18.94 -8.89
N ILE A 64 -3.20 -18.86 -7.72
CA ILE A 64 -1.86 -18.29 -7.54
C ILE A 64 -1.13 -19.07 -6.43
N ALA A 65 0.19 -19.19 -6.53
CA ALA A 65 0.99 -19.88 -5.52
C ALA A 65 1.58 -18.90 -4.50
N ILE A 66 1.58 -19.32 -3.23
CA ILE A 66 2.27 -18.60 -2.16
C ILE A 66 3.75 -19.00 -2.18
N ARG A 67 4.64 -18.01 -2.15
CA ARG A 67 6.08 -18.18 -2.04
C ARG A 67 6.66 -17.15 -1.07
N PRO A 68 7.79 -17.46 -0.44
CA PRO A 68 8.48 -16.48 0.40
C PRO A 68 8.86 -15.21 -0.38
N ALA A 69 8.98 -14.10 0.34
CA ALA A 69 9.53 -12.86 -0.21
C ALA A 69 10.93 -13.12 -0.79
N GLY A 70 11.21 -12.53 -1.95
CA GLY A 70 12.47 -12.72 -2.67
C GLY A 70 12.53 -13.99 -3.55
N ASP A 71 11.52 -14.88 -3.51
CA ASP A 71 11.46 -16.03 -4.42
C ASP A 71 11.15 -15.54 -5.85
N PRO A 72 12.04 -15.81 -6.84
CA PRO A 72 11.90 -15.25 -8.18
C PRO A 72 10.89 -15.99 -9.08
N THR A 73 10.19 -17.00 -8.57
CA THR A 73 9.21 -17.78 -9.34
C THR A 73 8.12 -16.86 -9.90
N PRO A 74 7.94 -16.78 -11.22
CA PRO A 74 6.92 -15.91 -11.83
C PRO A 74 5.50 -16.31 -11.42
N GLY A 75 4.61 -15.32 -11.28
CA GLY A 75 3.19 -15.56 -10.95
C GLY A 75 2.99 -16.10 -9.56
N THR A 76 3.85 -15.76 -8.63
CA THR A 76 3.77 -16.11 -7.21
C THR A 76 3.91 -14.87 -6.35
N GLY A 77 3.59 -14.98 -5.07
CA GLY A 77 3.71 -13.88 -4.12
C GLY A 77 3.40 -14.31 -2.70
N HIS A 78 3.18 -13.34 -1.84
CA HIS A 78 2.87 -13.56 -0.42
C HIS A 78 1.86 -12.56 0.11
N HIS A 79 1.25 -12.91 1.23
CA HIS A 79 0.20 -12.10 1.85
C HIS A 79 0.73 -10.88 2.59
N HIS A 80 -0.03 -9.80 2.53
CA HIS A 80 -0.01 -8.69 3.48
C HIS A 80 -1.41 -8.52 4.05
N LEU A 81 -1.53 -8.22 5.34
CA LEU A 81 -2.80 -7.91 6.00
C LEU A 81 -2.86 -6.42 6.31
N LEU A 82 -3.86 -5.76 5.74
CA LEU A 82 -4.18 -4.36 5.97
C LEU A 82 -5.21 -4.27 7.10
N ILE A 83 -4.88 -3.55 8.17
CA ILE A 83 -5.71 -3.36 9.36
C ILE A 83 -6.10 -1.89 9.44
N ASP A 84 -7.39 -1.58 9.37
CA ASP A 84 -7.93 -0.21 9.41
C ASP A 84 -7.36 0.74 8.34
N VAL A 85 -6.94 0.18 7.21
CA VAL A 85 -6.42 0.93 6.08
C VAL A 85 -7.58 1.35 5.17
N ALA A 86 -7.74 2.66 4.97
CA ALA A 86 -8.81 3.21 4.15
C ALA A 86 -8.56 2.96 2.66
N GLU A 87 -7.36 3.24 2.18
CA GLU A 87 -6.95 3.15 0.78
C GLU A 87 -5.84 2.10 0.60
N LEU A 88 -5.88 1.42 -0.54
CA LEU A 88 -4.84 0.45 -0.87
C LEU A 88 -3.48 1.12 -1.07
N PRO A 89 -2.38 0.42 -0.75
CA PRO A 89 -1.04 0.87 -1.10
C PRO A 89 -0.95 1.20 -2.60
N PRO A 90 -0.21 2.25 -2.97
CA PRO A 90 -0.12 2.67 -4.36
C PRO A 90 0.59 1.63 -5.23
N SER A 91 0.09 1.44 -6.45
CA SER A 91 0.71 0.58 -7.46
C SER A 91 2.16 1.00 -7.73
N GLY A 92 3.04 0.03 -7.97
CA GLY A 92 4.44 0.27 -8.27
C GLY A 92 5.32 0.66 -7.08
N GLN A 93 4.80 0.57 -5.87
CA GLN A 93 5.57 0.80 -4.65
C GLN A 93 5.43 -0.39 -3.70
N PRO A 94 6.49 -0.77 -2.97
CA PRO A 94 6.39 -1.81 -1.98
C PRO A 94 5.38 -1.46 -0.88
N ILE A 95 4.57 -2.45 -0.48
CA ILE A 95 3.66 -2.31 0.66
C ILE A 95 4.50 -2.06 1.92
N PRO A 96 4.16 -1.06 2.75
CA PRO A 96 4.83 -0.84 4.02
C PRO A 96 4.76 -2.08 4.93
N ASN A 97 5.66 -2.16 5.89
CA ASN A 97 5.59 -3.13 6.98
C ASN A 97 5.54 -2.37 8.30
N ASP A 98 4.35 -2.21 8.85
CA ASP A 98 4.08 -1.44 10.06
C ASP A 98 2.90 -2.04 10.86
N ALA A 99 2.38 -1.32 11.83
CA ALA A 99 1.28 -1.80 12.68
C ALA A 99 -0.02 -2.07 11.91
N THR A 100 -0.24 -1.36 10.80
CA THR A 100 -1.44 -1.46 9.96
C THR A 100 -1.24 -2.26 8.68
N HIS A 101 0.00 -2.56 8.31
CA HIS A 101 0.39 -3.34 7.14
C HIS A 101 1.30 -4.49 7.57
N LYS A 102 0.70 -5.62 7.93
CA LYS A 102 1.48 -6.79 8.37
C LYS A 102 1.97 -7.60 7.19
N HIS A 103 3.23 -7.98 7.22
CA HIS A 103 3.93 -8.68 6.15
C HIS A 103 4.15 -10.16 6.49
N TYR A 104 3.79 -11.06 5.59
CA TYR A 104 3.89 -12.52 5.74
C TYR A 104 4.90 -13.13 4.76
N GLY A 105 6.11 -12.59 4.77
CA GLY A 105 7.18 -12.89 3.82
C GLY A 105 7.79 -14.29 3.89
N LYS A 106 7.34 -15.15 4.81
CA LYS A 106 7.75 -16.57 4.86
C LYS A 106 6.71 -17.50 4.23
N GLY A 107 5.66 -16.94 3.61
CA GLY A 107 4.57 -17.70 3.03
C GLY A 107 3.53 -18.19 4.05
N GLN A 108 3.40 -17.49 5.18
CA GLN A 108 2.40 -17.80 6.20
C GLN A 108 0.99 -17.64 5.61
N THR A 109 0.08 -18.51 6.07
CA THR A 109 -1.34 -18.53 5.69
C THR A 109 -2.27 -18.22 6.87
N GLU A 110 -1.72 -17.94 8.03
CA GLU A 110 -2.45 -17.48 9.22
C GLU A 110 -1.55 -16.67 10.14
N ASP A 111 -2.16 -15.85 10.97
CA ASP A 111 -1.50 -15.11 12.05
C ASP A 111 -2.50 -14.86 13.18
N THR A 112 -2.01 -14.90 14.41
CA THR A 112 -2.77 -14.46 15.58
C THR A 112 -2.43 -13.01 15.87
N ILE A 113 -3.42 -12.15 15.72
CA ILE A 113 -3.28 -10.70 15.92
C ILE A 113 -4.01 -10.24 17.18
N LYS A 114 -3.58 -9.10 17.72
CA LYS A 114 -4.22 -8.46 18.86
C LYS A 114 -4.66 -7.06 18.48
N LEU A 115 -5.95 -6.78 18.68
CA LEU A 115 -6.56 -5.48 18.43
C LEU A 115 -7.31 -4.99 19.68
N PRO A 116 -7.38 -3.67 19.91
CA PRO A 116 -8.19 -3.12 20.99
C PRO A 116 -9.68 -3.36 20.76
N PRO A 117 -10.54 -3.24 21.78
CA PRO A 117 -11.98 -3.29 21.60
C PRO A 117 -12.48 -2.25 20.61
N GLY A 118 -13.44 -2.64 19.77
CA GLY A 118 -14.06 -1.78 18.76
C GLY A 118 -14.22 -2.48 17.42
N ASP A 119 -14.63 -1.70 16.41
CA ASP A 119 -14.78 -2.17 15.05
C ASP A 119 -13.47 -1.97 14.29
N HIS A 120 -12.99 -3.01 13.64
CA HIS A 120 -11.77 -3.00 12.84
C HIS A 120 -12.03 -3.56 11.46
N THR A 121 -11.37 -3.01 10.46
CA THR A 121 -11.40 -3.56 9.10
C THR A 121 -10.16 -4.38 8.82
N LEU A 122 -10.34 -5.49 8.12
CA LEU A 122 -9.27 -6.37 7.65
C LEU A 122 -9.40 -6.58 6.15
N GLN A 123 -8.28 -6.51 5.44
CA GLN A 123 -8.21 -6.80 4.01
C GLN A 123 -6.85 -7.41 3.68
N LEU A 124 -6.81 -8.40 2.80
CA LEU A 124 -5.55 -8.91 2.27
C LEU A 124 -5.17 -8.14 1.01
N ASP A 125 -3.88 -7.87 0.89
CA ASP A 125 -3.22 -7.45 -0.34
C ASP A 125 -2.09 -8.45 -0.64
N PHE A 126 -2.10 -9.03 -1.84
CA PHE A 126 -1.14 -10.04 -2.23
C PHE A 126 -0.10 -9.40 -3.15
N ALA A 127 1.15 -9.49 -2.76
CA ALA A 127 2.24 -8.82 -3.45
C ALA A 127 3.31 -9.78 -3.95
N ASP A 128 4.08 -9.33 -4.90
CA ASP A 128 5.16 -10.10 -5.52
C ASP A 128 6.40 -10.23 -4.61
N LEU A 129 7.46 -10.83 -5.13
CA LEU A 129 8.72 -11.06 -4.43
C LEU A 129 9.36 -9.79 -3.82
N ALA A 130 9.07 -8.62 -4.37
CA ALA A 130 9.59 -7.31 -3.95
C ALA A 130 8.57 -6.51 -3.12
N HIS A 131 7.50 -7.14 -2.64
CA HIS A 131 6.40 -6.52 -1.89
C HIS A 131 5.56 -5.53 -2.71
N VAL A 132 5.69 -5.56 -4.04
CA VAL A 132 4.93 -4.67 -4.93
C VAL A 132 3.58 -5.32 -5.24
N PRO A 133 2.45 -4.61 -4.99
CA PRO A 133 1.13 -5.11 -5.35
C PRO A 133 1.03 -5.43 -6.84
N PHE A 134 0.23 -6.43 -7.19
CA PHE A 134 -0.11 -6.70 -8.60
C PHE A 134 -0.93 -5.55 -9.20
N ASP A 135 -0.98 -5.44 -10.51
CA ASP A 135 -1.82 -4.48 -11.24
C ASP A 135 -2.67 -5.24 -12.31
N PRO A 136 -4.00 -5.26 -12.14
CA PRO A 136 -4.79 -4.70 -11.05
C PRO A 136 -4.49 -5.37 -9.69
N PRO A 137 -4.74 -4.67 -8.56
CA PRO A 137 -4.43 -5.19 -7.22
C PRO A 137 -5.14 -6.52 -6.95
N LEU A 138 -4.39 -7.50 -6.44
CA LEU A 138 -4.91 -8.79 -6.02
C LEU A 138 -5.26 -8.73 -4.54
N VAL A 139 -6.47 -8.29 -4.23
CA VAL A 139 -6.94 -8.03 -2.88
C VAL A 139 -8.16 -8.85 -2.52
N SER A 140 -8.33 -9.13 -1.23
CA SER A 140 -9.56 -9.72 -0.71
C SER A 140 -10.68 -8.69 -0.61
N LYS A 141 -11.90 -9.18 -0.37
CA LYS A 141 -12.95 -8.31 0.19
C LYS A 141 -12.46 -7.73 1.52
N LYS A 142 -12.74 -6.45 1.76
CA LYS A 142 -12.57 -5.83 3.07
C LYS A 142 -13.69 -6.34 3.98
N ILE A 143 -13.33 -6.85 5.14
CA ILE A 143 -14.28 -7.31 6.16
C ILE A 143 -14.19 -6.42 7.39
N THR A 144 -15.26 -6.37 8.17
CA THR A 144 -15.30 -5.74 9.49
C THR A 144 -15.39 -6.83 10.55
N VAL A 145 -14.63 -6.69 11.62
CA VAL A 145 -14.73 -7.53 12.83
C VAL A 145 -15.05 -6.66 14.04
N HIS A 146 -15.81 -7.20 14.97
CA HIS A 146 -16.22 -6.53 16.22
C HIS A 146 -15.40 -7.11 17.37
N VAL A 147 -14.41 -6.38 17.86
CA VAL A 147 -13.54 -6.83 18.95
C VAL A 147 -14.19 -6.51 20.29
N LYS A 148 -14.42 -7.55 21.11
CA LYS A 148 -14.99 -7.42 22.47
C LYS A 148 -14.01 -6.76 23.42
N PRO A 149 -14.52 -6.06 24.48
CA PRO A 149 -13.72 -5.62 25.61
C PRO A 149 -13.00 -6.74 26.34
#